data_90e4a9375332ff93f318697885f18172
#
_entry.id   90e4a9375332ff93f318697885f18172
#
_cell.length_a   1.000
_cell.length_b   1.000
_cell.length_c   1.000
_cell.angle_alpha   90.00
_cell.angle_beta   90.00
_cell.angle_gamma   90.00
#
_symmetry.space_group_name_H-M   'P 1'
#
loop_
_entity.id
_entity.type
_entity.pdbx_description
1 polymer ?
#
loop_
_entity_poly.entity_id
_entity_poly.type
_entity_poly.pdbx_seq_one_letter_code
_entity_poly.pdbx_strand_id
1 'polypeptide(L)'
;IKSKPEKQQLKEALLHEQKYLCCYCCNRISDDSSHIEHFVPQSKDSGLSLEYSNLHASCQGENGDMKHCGHAKGNDYDKALLISPLDKNCEKRFAYSVNGKIEPSDLSDQGAEYTIKLLALNDERLKKAREEAMWTAGVFYAQGEKERETLIKQYSNPADGKRVPFCNAILYQLRKDQESAGSK
;
A
#
# COMPACT_ATOMS: atom_id res chain seq x y z
N ILE A 1 -22.03 -15.00 -12.18
CA ILE A 1 -21.15 -16.09 -12.67
C ILE A 1 -20.25 -16.44 -11.50
N LYS A 2 -20.40 -17.64 -10.91
CA LYS A 2 -19.50 -18.11 -9.86
C LYS A 2 -18.06 -18.15 -10.42
N SER A 3 -17.13 -17.52 -9.73
CA SER A 3 -15.70 -17.59 -10.02
C SER A 3 -15.27 -19.07 -10.05
N LYS A 4 -14.37 -19.41 -10.99
CA LYS A 4 -13.77 -20.76 -10.99
C LYS A 4 -13.07 -20.99 -9.65
N PRO A 5 -13.18 -22.22 -9.05
CA PRO A 5 -12.61 -22.49 -7.72
C PRO A 5 -11.12 -22.12 -7.62
N GLU A 6 -10.35 -22.32 -8.69
CA GLU A 6 -8.92 -22.01 -8.71
C GLU A 6 -8.64 -20.50 -8.58
N LYS A 7 -9.49 -19.68 -9.23
CA LYS A 7 -9.36 -18.21 -9.12
C LYS A 7 -9.70 -17.73 -7.71
N GLN A 8 -10.66 -18.37 -7.07
CA GLN A 8 -11.04 -18.06 -5.70
C GLN A 8 -9.92 -18.42 -4.72
N GLN A 9 -9.36 -19.63 -4.84
CA GLN A 9 -8.23 -20.08 -4.03
C GLN A 9 -7.00 -19.18 -4.18
N LEU A 10 -6.68 -18.79 -5.42
CA LEU A 10 -5.59 -17.84 -5.70
C LEU A 10 -5.82 -16.50 -5.00
N LYS A 11 -7.03 -15.96 -5.09
CA LYS A 11 -7.37 -14.67 -4.47
C LYS A 11 -7.28 -14.74 -2.94
N GLU A 12 -7.75 -15.82 -2.33
CA GLU A 12 -7.63 -16.08 -0.90
C GLU A 12 -6.17 -16.18 -0.45
N ALA A 13 -5.32 -16.87 -1.23
CA ALA A 13 -3.88 -16.96 -0.97
C ALA A 13 -3.22 -15.58 -0.99
N LEU A 14 -3.48 -14.77 -2.01
CA LEU A 14 -2.96 -13.40 -2.12
C LEU A 14 -3.44 -12.52 -0.96
N LEU A 15 -4.71 -12.57 -0.59
CA LEU A 15 -5.25 -11.84 0.55
C LEU A 15 -4.55 -12.21 1.87
N HIS A 16 -4.37 -13.50 2.08
CA HIS A 16 -3.72 -14.00 3.30
C HIS A 16 -2.24 -13.59 3.35
N GLU A 17 -1.51 -13.72 2.23
CA GLU A 17 -0.10 -13.35 2.13
C GLU A 17 0.10 -11.83 2.34
N GLN A 18 -0.76 -11.01 1.76
CA GLN A 18 -0.75 -9.55 1.92
C GLN A 18 -1.36 -9.07 3.25
N LYS A 19 -1.71 -9.98 4.16
CA LYS A 19 -2.31 -9.66 5.45
C LYS A 19 -3.55 -8.77 5.32
N TYR A 20 -4.33 -9.01 4.26
CA TYR A 20 -5.56 -8.30 3.92
C TYR A 20 -5.37 -6.79 3.67
N LEU A 21 -4.23 -6.41 3.11
CA LEU A 21 -3.97 -5.05 2.63
C LEU A 21 -3.84 -5.01 1.11
N CYS A 22 -4.36 -3.95 0.51
CA CYS A 22 -4.14 -3.66 -0.91
C CYS A 22 -2.63 -3.51 -1.18
N CYS A 23 -2.11 -4.18 -2.21
CA CYS A 23 -0.70 -4.15 -2.59
C CYS A 23 -0.16 -2.74 -2.89
N TYR A 24 -1.02 -1.79 -3.22
CA TYR A 24 -0.64 -0.42 -3.57
C TYR A 24 -0.91 0.60 -2.47
N CYS A 25 -2.14 0.75 -2.04
CA CYS A 25 -2.50 1.81 -1.07
C CYS A 25 -2.46 1.37 0.39
N CYS A 26 -2.29 0.08 0.67
CA CYS A 26 -2.33 -0.51 2.02
C CYS A 26 -3.65 -0.30 2.78
N ASN A 27 -4.75 -0.01 2.07
CA ASN A 27 -6.08 -0.03 2.68
C ASN A 27 -6.53 -1.47 2.91
N ARG A 28 -7.47 -1.67 3.85
CA ARG A 28 -8.12 -2.97 4.12
C ARG A 28 -8.82 -3.48 2.87
N ILE A 29 -8.59 -4.75 2.55
CA ILE A 29 -9.31 -5.47 1.51
C ILE A 29 -9.85 -6.81 2.02
N SER A 30 -10.89 -7.26 1.35
CA SER A 30 -11.54 -8.56 1.53
C SER A 30 -11.76 -9.21 0.18
N ASP A 31 -12.35 -10.40 0.15
CA ASP A 31 -12.73 -11.02 -1.11
C ASP A 31 -13.67 -10.14 -1.94
N ASP A 32 -14.71 -9.57 -1.33
CA ASP A 32 -15.69 -8.74 -2.04
C ASP A 32 -15.15 -7.38 -2.48
N SER A 33 -14.13 -6.84 -1.77
CA SER A 33 -13.59 -5.49 -2.00
C SER A 33 -12.25 -5.48 -2.73
N SER A 34 -11.86 -6.60 -3.35
CA SER A 34 -10.59 -6.73 -4.07
C SER A 34 -10.73 -7.46 -5.40
N HIS A 35 -9.72 -7.31 -6.24
CA HIS A 35 -9.53 -8.08 -7.47
C HIS A 35 -8.09 -8.60 -7.56
N ILE A 36 -7.88 -9.61 -8.41
CA ILE A 36 -6.52 -10.06 -8.76
C ILE A 36 -5.97 -9.06 -9.78
N GLU A 37 -4.90 -8.42 -9.39
CA GLU A 37 -4.16 -7.44 -10.16
C GLU A 37 -2.94 -8.09 -10.82
N HIS A 38 -2.70 -7.79 -12.09
CA HIS A 38 -1.46 -8.13 -12.79
C HIS A 38 -0.51 -6.92 -12.73
N PHE A 39 0.61 -7.05 -12.04
CA PHE A 39 1.60 -5.95 -11.97
C PHE A 39 2.09 -5.56 -13.37
N VAL A 40 2.58 -6.53 -14.15
CA VAL A 40 2.75 -6.39 -15.59
C VAL A 40 1.44 -6.78 -16.27
N PRO A 41 0.74 -5.86 -16.95
CA PRO A 41 -0.54 -6.15 -17.59
C PRO A 41 -0.44 -7.28 -18.61
N GLN A 42 -1.47 -8.11 -18.70
CA GLN A 42 -1.53 -9.22 -19.68
C GLN A 42 -1.38 -8.74 -21.12
N SER A 43 -1.83 -7.51 -21.42
CA SER A 43 -1.67 -6.88 -22.74
C SER A 43 -0.23 -6.49 -23.07
N LYS A 44 0.65 -6.40 -22.06
CA LYS A 44 2.08 -6.08 -22.23
C LYS A 44 2.93 -7.36 -22.30
N ASP A 45 2.58 -8.35 -21.48
CA ASP A 45 3.26 -9.66 -21.48
C ASP A 45 2.29 -10.75 -21.05
N SER A 46 1.75 -11.50 -22.02
CA SER A 46 0.83 -12.60 -21.76
C SER A 46 1.51 -13.82 -21.09
N GLY A 47 2.83 -13.94 -21.23
CA GLY A 47 3.62 -15.01 -20.59
C GLY A 47 3.62 -14.91 -19.07
N LEU A 48 3.42 -13.68 -18.53
CA LEU A 48 3.38 -13.44 -17.09
C LEU A 48 1.97 -13.55 -16.49
N SER A 49 0.95 -13.93 -17.30
CA SER A 49 -0.45 -13.93 -16.84
C SER A 49 -0.74 -14.89 -15.69
N LEU A 50 0.03 -15.96 -15.56
CA LEU A 50 -0.10 -16.98 -14.52
C LEU A 50 1.10 -17.04 -13.57
N GLU A 51 2.08 -16.14 -13.76
CA GLU A 51 3.23 -16.05 -12.88
C GLU A 51 2.79 -15.47 -11.52
N TYR A 52 2.96 -16.24 -10.44
CA TYR A 52 2.50 -15.87 -9.11
C TYR A 52 3.11 -14.54 -8.63
N SER A 53 4.40 -14.32 -8.92
CA SER A 53 5.10 -13.07 -8.61
C SER A 53 4.57 -11.83 -9.35
N ASN A 54 3.75 -12.02 -10.38
CA ASN A 54 3.07 -10.96 -11.12
C ASN A 54 1.65 -10.70 -10.62
N LEU A 55 1.16 -11.50 -9.66
CA LEU A 55 -0.24 -11.45 -9.20
C LEU A 55 -0.32 -10.87 -7.79
N HIS A 56 -1.25 -9.94 -7.59
CA HIS A 56 -1.47 -9.27 -6.31
C HIS A 56 -2.96 -9.10 -6.04
N ALA A 57 -3.32 -8.95 -4.77
CA ALA A 57 -4.66 -8.48 -4.41
C ALA A 57 -4.68 -6.95 -4.33
N SER A 58 -5.47 -6.31 -5.18
CA SER A 58 -5.67 -4.86 -5.19
C SER A 58 -7.11 -4.52 -4.81
N CYS A 59 -7.33 -3.39 -4.12
CA CYS A 59 -8.69 -2.92 -3.83
C CYS A 59 -9.44 -2.58 -5.11
N GLN A 60 -10.78 -2.57 -5.05
CA GLN A 60 -11.62 -2.20 -6.19
C GLN A 60 -11.35 -0.76 -6.67
N GLY A 61 -10.93 0.14 -5.75
CA GLY A 61 -10.43 1.47 -6.11
C GLY A 61 -11.40 2.34 -6.89
N GLU A 62 -12.69 1.96 -6.90
CA GLU A 62 -13.73 2.66 -7.64
C GLU A 62 -14.81 3.19 -6.71
N ASN A 63 -15.19 4.45 -6.94
CA ASN A 63 -16.44 5.02 -6.47
C ASN A 63 -16.87 6.06 -7.53
N GLY A 64 -17.74 5.65 -8.44
CA GLY A 64 -18.08 6.46 -9.59
C GLY A 64 -16.89 6.62 -10.56
N ASP A 65 -16.60 7.85 -10.99
CA ASP A 65 -15.56 8.15 -11.98
C ASP A 65 -14.14 8.21 -11.40
N MET A 66 -13.99 8.13 -10.08
CA MET A 66 -12.69 8.27 -9.42
C MET A 66 -12.05 6.89 -9.19
N LYS A 67 -10.91 6.67 -9.81
CA LYS A 67 -10.16 5.42 -9.74
C LYS A 67 -8.83 5.60 -9.04
N HIS A 68 -8.40 4.59 -8.29
CA HIS A 68 -7.04 4.49 -7.74
C HIS A 68 -6.54 3.04 -7.77
N CYS A 69 -5.27 2.82 -7.46
CA CYS A 69 -4.63 1.50 -7.45
C CYS A 69 -4.71 0.78 -8.80
N GLY A 70 -5.03 -0.52 -8.84
CA GLY A 70 -5.10 -1.30 -10.06
C GLY A 70 -6.06 -0.75 -11.10
N HIS A 71 -7.19 -0.18 -10.68
CA HIS A 71 -8.15 0.42 -11.60
C HIS A 71 -7.65 1.74 -12.24
N ALA A 72 -6.84 2.52 -11.52
CA ALA A 72 -6.19 3.70 -12.12
C ALA A 72 -5.07 3.27 -13.05
N LYS A 73 -4.27 2.28 -12.67
CA LYS A 73 -3.18 1.74 -13.49
C LYS A 73 -3.68 1.17 -14.82
N GLY A 74 -4.77 0.40 -14.79
CA GLY A 74 -5.26 -0.28 -15.97
C GLY A 74 -4.18 -1.08 -16.69
N ASN A 75 -3.94 -0.78 -17.96
CA ASN A 75 -2.90 -1.41 -18.78
C ASN A 75 -1.62 -0.56 -18.91
N ASP A 76 -1.52 0.53 -18.16
CA ASP A 76 -0.31 1.34 -18.16
C ASP A 76 0.78 0.69 -17.31
N TYR A 77 1.98 0.63 -17.88
CA TYR A 77 3.13 -0.02 -17.27
C TYR A 77 4.42 0.50 -17.89
N ASP A 78 5.29 1.01 -17.07
CA ASP A 78 6.67 1.31 -17.42
C ASP A 78 7.61 0.49 -16.51
N LYS A 79 8.38 -0.41 -17.13
CA LYS A 79 9.28 -1.34 -16.43
C LYS A 79 10.37 -0.63 -15.63
N ALA A 80 10.81 0.56 -16.08
CA ALA A 80 11.86 1.31 -15.43
C ALA A 80 11.37 2.16 -14.27
N LEU A 81 10.08 2.55 -14.31
CA LEU A 81 9.53 3.55 -13.38
C LEU A 81 8.55 2.96 -12.36
N LEU A 82 7.70 2.00 -12.74
CA LEU A 82 6.72 1.45 -11.82
C LEU A 82 7.39 0.59 -10.74
N ILE A 83 7.24 1.01 -9.48
CA ILE A 83 7.81 0.30 -8.34
C ILE A 83 6.98 -0.93 -8.03
N SER A 84 7.63 -2.09 -8.00
CA SER A 84 6.98 -3.34 -7.61
C SER A 84 6.69 -3.39 -6.11
N PRO A 85 5.49 -3.85 -5.70
CA PRO A 85 5.20 -4.13 -4.29
C PRO A 85 6.12 -5.21 -3.68
N LEU A 86 6.76 -6.02 -4.51
CA LEU A 86 7.71 -7.06 -4.08
C LEU A 86 9.15 -6.54 -3.95
N ASP A 87 9.43 -5.30 -4.35
CA ASP A 87 10.74 -4.70 -4.12
C ASP A 87 10.99 -4.56 -2.62
N LYS A 88 12.09 -5.13 -2.14
CA LYS A 88 12.49 -5.07 -0.71
C LYS A 88 12.67 -3.65 -0.18
N ASN A 89 12.93 -2.70 -1.07
CA ASN A 89 13.09 -1.28 -0.74
C ASN A 89 11.83 -0.46 -1.04
N CYS A 90 10.73 -1.08 -1.48
CA CYS A 90 9.51 -0.38 -1.87
C CYS A 90 9.08 0.65 -0.82
N GLU A 91 8.94 0.22 0.44
CA GLU A 91 8.48 1.11 1.52
C GLU A 91 9.39 2.32 1.75
N LYS A 92 10.71 2.17 1.56
CA LYS A 92 11.69 3.24 1.79
C LYS A 92 11.65 4.34 0.73
N ARG A 93 11.04 4.07 -0.41
CA ARG A 93 10.94 5.03 -1.52
C ARG A 93 9.82 6.05 -1.34
N PHE A 94 8.97 5.87 -0.32
CA PHE A 94 7.81 6.72 -0.07
C PHE A 94 7.85 7.34 1.31
N ALA A 95 7.48 8.61 1.38
CA ALA A 95 7.28 9.39 2.59
C ALA A 95 5.81 9.74 2.75
N TYR A 96 5.38 9.94 3.99
CA TYR A 96 3.98 10.27 4.31
C TYR A 96 3.92 11.56 5.12
N SER A 97 3.08 12.50 4.71
CA SER A 97 2.80 13.73 5.44
C SER A 97 1.67 13.52 6.46
N VAL A 98 1.59 14.37 7.45
CA VAL A 98 0.56 14.32 8.52
C VAL A 98 -0.87 14.41 7.99
N ASN A 99 -1.08 15.05 6.85
CA ASN A 99 -2.38 15.15 6.16
C ASN A 99 -2.64 13.95 5.21
N GLY A 100 -1.93 12.86 5.38
CA GLY A 100 -2.10 11.64 4.61
C GLY A 100 -1.56 11.67 3.18
N LYS A 101 -0.89 12.74 2.73
CA LYS A 101 -0.25 12.79 1.42
C LYS A 101 0.93 11.82 1.38
N ILE A 102 1.12 11.13 0.25
CA ILE A 102 2.31 10.32 -0.06
C ILE A 102 3.20 11.05 -1.06
N GLU A 103 4.50 11.04 -0.81
CA GLU A 103 5.51 11.69 -1.63
C GLU A 103 6.71 10.76 -1.83
N PRO A 104 7.55 10.98 -2.86
CA PRO A 104 8.84 10.32 -2.91
C PRO A 104 9.67 10.67 -1.65
N SER A 105 10.36 9.70 -1.05
CA SER A 105 11.28 9.96 0.06
C SER A 105 12.54 10.72 -0.41
N ASP A 106 12.95 10.53 -1.66
CA ASP A 106 13.90 11.35 -2.39
C ASP A 106 13.15 12.05 -3.53
N LEU A 107 13.17 13.39 -3.53
CA LEU A 107 12.48 14.20 -4.54
C LEU A 107 13.01 13.98 -5.98
N SER A 108 14.19 13.41 -6.13
CA SER A 108 14.75 13.01 -7.43
C SER A 108 14.29 11.62 -7.91
N ASP A 109 13.55 10.87 -7.07
CA ASP A 109 13.06 9.53 -7.40
C ASP A 109 11.88 9.56 -8.37
N GLN A 110 12.20 9.54 -9.67
CA GLN A 110 11.21 9.53 -10.76
C GLN A 110 10.28 8.32 -10.71
N GLY A 111 10.76 7.16 -10.23
CA GLY A 111 9.94 5.95 -10.11
C GLY A 111 8.89 6.08 -9.02
N ALA A 112 9.23 6.66 -7.87
CA ALA A 112 8.26 6.93 -6.81
C ALA A 112 7.22 7.96 -7.27
N GLU A 113 7.64 9.03 -7.94
CA GLU A 113 6.74 10.04 -8.49
C GLU A 113 5.78 9.42 -9.52
N TYR A 114 6.31 8.64 -10.46
CA TYR A 114 5.53 7.94 -11.47
C TYR A 114 4.50 6.99 -10.83
N THR A 115 4.94 6.17 -9.87
CA THR A 115 4.09 5.21 -9.18
C THR A 115 2.94 5.89 -8.43
N ILE A 116 3.21 6.99 -7.71
CA ILE A 116 2.20 7.79 -7.00
C ILE A 116 1.15 8.33 -7.97
N LYS A 117 1.59 8.88 -9.11
CA LYS A 117 0.70 9.46 -10.13
C LYS A 117 -0.13 8.40 -10.83
N LEU A 118 0.52 7.34 -11.33
CA LEU A 118 -0.14 6.26 -12.08
C LEU A 118 -1.22 5.56 -11.25
N LEU A 119 -0.93 5.29 -10.00
CA LEU A 119 -1.85 4.61 -9.08
C LEU A 119 -2.82 5.56 -8.37
N ALA A 120 -2.78 6.87 -8.67
CA ALA A 120 -3.56 7.91 -8.02
C ALA A 120 -3.53 7.80 -6.49
N LEU A 121 -2.35 7.55 -5.89
CA LEU A 121 -2.22 7.30 -4.45
C LEU A 121 -2.50 8.54 -3.59
N ASN A 122 -2.59 9.72 -4.18
CA ASN A 122 -3.00 10.97 -3.53
C ASN A 122 -4.46 11.35 -3.82
N ASP A 123 -5.32 10.39 -4.21
CA ASP A 123 -6.77 10.56 -4.19
C ASP A 123 -7.22 11.08 -2.81
N GLU A 124 -8.15 12.03 -2.77
CA GLU A 124 -8.56 12.71 -1.54
C GLU A 124 -9.09 11.73 -0.47
N ARG A 125 -9.78 10.67 -0.88
CA ARG A 125 -10.28 9.64 0.04
C ARG A 125 -9.14 8.84 0.66
N LEU A 126 -8.10 8.52 -0.14
CA LEU A 126 -6.92 7.83 0.37
C LEU A 126 -6.09 8.69 1.31
N LYS A 127 -5.97 9.99 1.02
CA LYS A 127 -5.30 10.94 1.92
C LYS A 127 -6.02 11.03 3.25
N LYS A 128 -7.35 11.27 3.20
CA LYS A 128 -8.18 11.36 4.40
C LYS A 128 -8.15 10.08 5.22
N ALA A 129 -8.27 8.91 4.58
CA ALA A 129 -8.24 7.63 5.28
C ALA A 129 -6.87 7.35 5.94
N ARG A 130 -5.75 7.74 5.30
CA ARG A 130 -4.41 7.64 5.91
C ARG A 130 -4.25 8.60 7.09
N GLU A 131 -4.71 9.83 6.94
CA GLU A 131 -4.72 10.82 8.02
C GLU A 131 -5.51 10.29 9.22
N GLU A 132 -6.75 9.84 9.02
CA GLU A 132 -7.59 9.27 10.06
C GLU A 132 -6.94 8.04 10.72
N ALA A 133 -6.27 7.18 9.95
CA ALA A 133 -5.55 6.03 10.50
C ALA A 133 -4.39 6.45 11.41
N MET A 134 -3.62 7.47 11.04
CA MET A 134 -2.53 8.01 11.87
C MET A 134 -3.06 8.65 13.16
N TRP A 135 -4.16 9.40 13.08
CA TRP A 135 -4.82 9.98 14.26
C TRP A 135 -5.34 8.89 15.20
N THR A 136 -6.06 7.92 14.66
CA THR A 136 -6.63 6.80 15.45
C THR A 136 -5.54 5.94 16.08
N ALA A 137 -4.40 5.80 15.42
CA ALA A 137 -3.24 5.08 15.95
C ALA A 137 -2.52 5.81 17.09
N GLY A 138 -2.89 7.04 17.41
CA GLY A 138 -2.25 7.82 18.46
C GLY A 138 -0.87 8.38 18.10
N VAL A 139 -0.50 8.35 16.80
CA VAL A 139 0.82 8.80 16.32
C VAL A 139 1.19 10.19 16.84
N PHE A 140 0.24 11.12 16.83
CA PHE A 140 0.46 12.52 17.20
C PHE A 140 0.37 12.79 18.71
N TYR A 141 -0.02 11.80 19.49
CA TYR A 141 -0.14 11.89 20.95
C TYR A 141 0.97 11.15 21.69
N ALA A 142 1.75 10.32 20.98
CA ALA A 142 2.81 9.53 21.57
C ALA A 142 3.90 10.43 22.19
N GLN A 143 3.96 10.42 23.51
CA GLN A 143 4.94 11.22 24.28
C GLN A 143 6.11 10.31 24.73
N GLY A 144 7.29 10.64 24.23
CA GLY A 144 8.51 9.94 24.59
C GLY A 144 8.76 8.62 23.84
N GLU A 145 10.00 8.15 23.97
CA GLU A 145 10.53 7.03 23.18
C GLU A 145 9.80 5.70 23.48
N LYS A 146 9.57 5.42 24.74
CA LYS A 146 8.95 4.15 25.18
C LYS A 146 7.52 3.94 24.64
N GLU A 147 6.73 5.00 24.58
CA GLU A 147 5.38 4.92 24.03
C GLU A 147 5.42 4.72 22.52
N ARG A 148 6.30 5.43 21.81
CA ARG A 148 6.53 5.26 20.36
C ARG A 148 7.00 3.84 20.03
N GLU A 149 7.97 3.31 20.75
CA GLU A 149 8.43 1.92 20.58
C GLU A 149 7.28 0.91 20.76
N THR A 150 6.42 1.14 21.74
CA THR A 150 5.24 0.30 21.98
C THR A 150 4.30 0.33 20.77
N LEU A 151 4.00 1.51 20.24
CA LEU A 151 3.17 1.67 19.04
C LEU A 151 3.84 1.06 17.80
N ILE A 152 5.14 1.28 17.60
CA ILE A 152 5.89 0.67 16.49
C ILE A 152 5.78 -0.85 16.56
N LYS A 153 5.97 -1.44 17.74
CA LYS A 153 5.85 -2.89 17.95
C LYS A 153 4.44 -3.39 17.66
N GLN A 154 3.42 -2.65 18.11
CA GLN A 154 2.02 -2.97 17.88
C GLN A 154 1.67 -2.95 16.38
N TYR A 155 2.06 -1.89 15.65
CA TYR A 155 1.71 -1.72 14.24
C TYR A 155 2.62 -2.48 13.27
N SER A 156 3.79 -2.93 13.71
CA SER A 156 4.68 -3.78 12.91
C SER A 156 4.19 -5.23 12.82
N ASN A 157 3.42 -5.69 13.80
CA ASN A 157 2.98 -7.08 13.87
C ASN A 157 1.49 -7.21 13.52
N PRO A 158 1.12 -8.19 12.69
CA PRO A 158 -0.28 -8.45 12.43
C PRO A 158 -0.98 -9.00 13.68
N ALA A 159 -2.20 -8.54 13.93
CA ALA A 159 -3.11 -9.15 14.89
C ALA A 159 -4.07 -10.08 14.12
N ASP A 160 -4.26 -11.29 14.62
CA ASP A 160 -5.15 -12.30 13.99
C ASP A 160 -4.88 -12.51 12.48
N GLY A 161 -3.59 -12.49 12.11
CA GLY A 161 -3.16 -12.66 10.72
C GLY A 161 -3.43 -11.47 9.80
N LYS A 162 -3.94 -10.34 10.32
CA LYS A 162 -4.26 -9.13 9.54
C LYS A 162 -3.42 -7.95 10.01
N ARG A 163 -2.86 -7.19 9.06
CA ARG A 163 -2.21 -5.92 9.37
C ARG A 163 -3.23 -4.79 9.49
N VAL A 164 -2.92 -3.79 10.28
CA VAL A 164 -3.74 -2.58 10.39
C VAL A 164 -3.70 -1.81 9.05
N PRO A 165 -4.84 -1.29 8.55
CA PRO A 165 -4.84 -0.46 7.36
C PRO A 165 -3.89 0.73 7.49
N PHE A 166 -3.21 1.05 6.39
CA PHE A 166 -2.23 2.15 6.34
C PHE A 166 -1.10 2.07 7.37
N CYS A 167 -0.78 0.87 7.87
CA CYS A 167 0.27 0.66 8.88
C CYS A 167 1.64 1.22 8.44
N ASN A 168 1.93 1.25 7.14
CA ASN A 168 3.13 1.85 6.60
C ASN A 168 3.21 3.37 6.83
N ALA A 169 2.10 4.11 6.69
CA ALA A 169 2.04 5.54 6.99
C ALA A 169 2.17 5.80 8.50
N ILE A 170 1.49 4.98 9.32
CA ILE A 170 1.60 5.02 10.79
C ILE A 170 3.07 4.79 11.22
N LEU A 171 3.69 3.73 10.75
CA LEU A 171 5.06 3.37 11.09
C LEU A 171 6.08 4.40 10.59
N TYR A 172 5.85 4.97 9.41
CA TYR A 172 6.69 6.04 8.87
C TYR A 172 6.74 7.24 9.82
N GLN A 173 5.58 7.73 10.26
CA GLN A 173 5.51 8.87 11.15
C GLN A 173 6.11 8.58 12.53
N LEU A 174 5.83 7.40 13.10
CA LEU A 174 6.41 7.01 14.39
C LEU A 174 7.94 6.91 14.36
N ARG A 175 8.54 6.48 13.24
CA ARG A 175 10.00 6.35 13.08
C ARG A 175 10.69 7.67 12.76
N LYS A 176 10.06 8.52 11.96
CA LYS A 176 10.59 9.83 11.57
C LYS A 176 10.97 10.69 12.77
N ASP A 177 10.17 10.68 13.79
CA ASP A 177 10.42 11.46 15.01
C ASP A 177 11.55 10.89 15.88
N GLN A 178 11.89 9.60 15.74
CA GLN A 178 13.06 9.01 16.41
C GLN A 178 14.38 9.51 15.78
N GLU A 179 14.44 9.61 14.46
CA GLU A 179 15.62 10.11 13.74
C GLU A 179 15.89 11.58 14.08
N SER A 180 14.84 12.37 14.25
CA SER A 180 14.94 13.80 14.63
C SER A 180 15.36 14.02 16.08
N ALA A 181 15.09 13.09 16.99
CA ALA A 181 15.46 13.18 18.41
C ALA A 181 16.89 12.69 18.69
N GLY A 182 17.44 11.80 17.87
CA GLY A 182 18.81 11.27 17.98
C GLY A 182 19.90 12.17 17.39
N SER A 183 19.52 13.29 16.75
CA SER A 183 20.44 14.24 16.10
C SER A 183 20.67 15.52 16.91
N LYS A 184 20.38 15.53 18.21
CA LYS A 184 20.64 16.66 19.12
C LYS A 184 21.73 16.33 20.13
#